data_de1291c82a41c2c88b899d2ea0b4d2de
#
_entry.id   de1291c82a41c2c88b899d2ea0b4d2de
#
_cell.length_a   1.000
_cell.length_b   1.000
_cell.length_c   1.000
_cell.angle_alpha   90.00
_cell.angle_beta   90.00
_cell.angle_gamma   90.00
#
_symmetry.space_group_name_H-M   'P 1'
#
loop_
_entity.id
_entity.type
_entity.pdbx_description
1 polymer ?
#
loop_
_entity_poly.entity_id
_entity_poly.type
_entity_poly.pdbx_seq_one_letter_code
_entity_poly.pdbx_strand_id
1 'polypeptide(L)'
;HAPMLTKETGHIDWTKSADEVLSLIRGTNPWPMSYAMYGDEMMKVFGVKKGSGFDAPPGKIRIVNKKLEISCGKDSVVVDEIQFKGGKRMTVASYLNGHDIDENIILK
;
A
#
# COMPACT_ATOMS: atom_id res chain seq x y z
N HIS A 1 19.75 21.60 -8.97
CA HIS A 1 18.77 20.74 -9.61
C HIS A 1 17.72 20.25 -8.61
N ALA A 2 16.50 20.68 -8.77
CA ALA A 2 15.42 20.18 -7.95
C ALA A 2 14.99 18.83 -8.47
N PRO A 3 14.87 17.82 -7.62
CA PRO A 3 14.38 16.55 -8.07
C PRO A 3 12.94 16.70 -8.56
N MET A 4 12.68 16.13 -9.69
CA MET A 4 11.31 16.12 -10.22
C MET A 4 10.48 15.12 -9.46
N LEU A 5 9.27 15.52 -9.11
CA LEU A 5 8.33 14.59 -8.53
C LEU A 5 7.80 13.71 -9.64
N THR A 6 8.25 12.47 -9.66
CA THR A 6 7.84 11.49 -10.65
C THR A 6 6.97 10.43 -9.99
N LYS A 7 6.44 9.52 -10.80
CA LYS A 7 5.70 8.38 -10.25
C LYS A 7 6.54 7.59 -9.26
N GLU A 8 7.84 7.55 -9.49
CA GLU A 8 8.77 6.82 -8.63
C GLU A 8 8.88 7.42 -7.24
N THR A 9 8.66 8.72 -7.11
CA THR A 9 8.71 9.39 -5.81
C THR A 9 7.68 8.84 -4.83
N GLY A 10 6.49 8.50 -5.32
CA GLY A 10 5.43 7.94 -4.48
C GLY A 10 5.41 6.41 -4.45
N HIS A 11 6.29 5.76 -5.20
CA HIS A 11 6.31 4.31 -5.26
C HIS A 11 6.88 3.72 -3.97
N ILE A 12 6.07 2.93 -3.30
CA ILE A 12 6.43 2.35 -2.00
C ILE A 12 7.42 1.20 -2.18
N ASP A 13 8.49 1.22 -1.40
CA ASP A 13 9.47 0.13 -1.36
C ASP A 13 9.15 -0.74 -0.15
N TRP A 14 8.55 -1.88 -0.40
CA TRP A 14 8.11 -2.79 0.66
C TRP A 14 9.26 -3.51 1.36
N THR A 15 10.49 -3.45 0.82
CA THR A 15 11.66 -4.04 1.46
C THR A 15 12.15 -3.23 2.67
N LYS A 16 11.67 -1.99 2.79
CA LYS A 16 11.97 -1.15 3.94
C LYS A 16 11.12 -1.55 5.13
N SER A 17 11.46 -1.04 6.33
CA SER A 17 10.67 -1.33 7.51
C SER A 17 9.30 -0.64 7.43
N ALA A 18 8.35 -1.12 8.22
CA ALA A 18 7.02 -0.50 8.30
C ALA A 18 7.13 0.97 8.69
N ASP A 19 8.02 1.31 9.62
CA ASP A 19 8.23 2.71 10.03
C ASP A 19 8.71 3.57 8.88
N GLU A 20 9.63 3.06 8.06
CA GLU A 20 10.13 3.78 6.90
C GLU A 20 9.04 3.94 5.83
N VAL A 21 8.24 2.90 5.61
CA VAL A 21 7.12 2.96 4.68
C VAL A 21 6.10 4.00 5.13
N LEU A 22 5.77 4.02 6.43
CA LEU A 22 4.83 5.01 6.97
C LEU A 22 5.38 6.42 6.85
N SER A 23 6.67 6.62 7.07
CA SER A 23 7.30 7.93 6.91
C SER A 23 7.23 8.40 5.46
N LEU A 24 7.45 7.49 4.51
CA LEU A 24 7.32 7.80 3.08
C LEU A 24 5.90 8.24 2.75
N ILE A 25 4.91 7.49 3.21
CA ILE A 25 3.50 7.78 2.93
C ILE A 25 3.11 9.14 3.51
N ARG A 26 3.50 9.41 4.74
CA ARG A 26 3.22 10.70 5.38
C ARG A 26 3.93 11.84 4.68
N GLY A 27 5.15 11.61 4.21
CA GLY A 27 5.94 12.62 3.51
C GLY A 27 5.44 12.93 2.11
N THR A 28 4.72 12.01 1.47
CA THR A 28 4.20 12.21 0.11
C THR A 28 2.77 12.72 0.07
N ASN A 29 2.04 12.69 1.19
CA ASN A 29 0.69 13.25 1.23
C ASN A 29 0.74 14.77 1.31
N PRO A 30 -0.18 15.50 0.63
CA PRO A 30 -1.19 14.98 -0.30
C PRO A 30 -0.68 14.77 -1.72
N TRP A 31 0.50 15.21 -2.03
CA TRP A 31 1.06 15.12 -3.38
C TRP A 31 2.56 14.87 -3.33
N PRO A 32 3.09 13.93 -4.15
CA PRO A 32 2.37 12.89 -4.88
C PRO A 32 1.83 11.84 -3.93
N MET A 33 0.77 11.17 -4.33
CA MET A 33 0.18 10.10 -3.54
C MET A 33 1.08 8.86 -3.55
N SER A 34 1.16 8.17 -2.41
CA SER A 34 1.91 6.92 -2.33
C SER A 34 1.12 5.79 -2.99
N TYR A 35 1.82 4.93 -3.70
CA TYR A 35 1.19 3.84 -4.41
C TYR A 35 2.07 2.60 -4.44
N ALA A 36 1.45 1.48 -4.75
CA ALA A 36 2.13 0.22 -5.00
C ALA A 36 1.56 -0.39 -6.28
N MET A 37 2.28 -1.34 -6.85
CA MET A 37 1.78 -2.05 -8.03
C MET A 37 1.15 -3.36 -7.60
N TYR A 38 -0.15 -3.47 -7.82
CA TYR A 38 -0.91 -4.69 -7.61
C TYR A 38 -1.02 -5.39 -8.98
N GLY A 39 -0.08 -6.30 -9.24
CA GLY A 39 0.04 -6.85 -10.58
C GLY A 39 0.42 -5.74 -11.57
N ASP A 40 -0.42 -5.51 -12.55
CA ASP A 40 -0.22 -4.47 -13.56
C ASP A 40 -0.96 -3.17 -13.23
N GLU A 41 -1.65 -3.12 -12.10
CA GLU A 41 -2.46 -1.97 -11.73
C GLU A 41 -1.80 -1.15 -10.64
N MET A 42 -1.84 0.18 -10.81
CA MET A 42 -1.39 1.09 -9.77
C MET A 42 -2.46 1.16 -8.69
N MET A 43 -2.06 0.92 -7.46
CA MET A 43 -2.95 1.00 -6.31
C MET A 43 -2.44 2.05 -5.34
N LYS A 44 -3.18 3.13 -5.18
CA LYS A 44 -2.88 4.16 -4.18
C LYS A 44 -3.39 3.70 -2.83
N VAL A 45 -2.67 4.04 -1.78
CA VAL A 45 -3.00 3.62 -0.42
C VAL A 45 -3.25 4.82 0.48
N PHE A 46 -4.23 4.69 1.36
CA PHE A 46 -4.64 5.74 2.27
C PHE A 46 -4.96 5.15 3.63
N GLY A 47 -4.89 5.97 4.68
CA GLY A 47 -5.23 5.53 6.03
C GLY A 47 -4.32 4.43 6.53
N VAL A 48 -3.03 4.56 6.26
CA VAL A 48 -2.06 3.50 6.55
C VAL A 48 -1.59 3.58 7.99
N LYS A 49 -1.53 2.44 8.66
CA LYS A 49 -1.09 2.31 10.04
C LYS A 49 -0.08 1.18 10.15
N LYS A 50 0.69 1.19 11.22
CA LYS A 50 1.62 0.11 11.50
C LYS A 50 0.83 -1.13 11.92
N GLY A 51 1.15 -2.27 11.33
CA GLY A 51 0.57 -3.54 11.70
C GLY A 51 1.46 -4.32 12.66
N SER A 52 1.00 -5.48 13.05
CA SER A 52 1.75 -6.34 13.99
C SER A 52 2.83 -7.18 13.31
N GLY A 53 2.84 -7.18 11.99
CA GLY A 53 3.76 -8.02 11.24
C GLY A 53 3.23 -9.44 11.03
N PHE A 54 3.72 -10.08 10.00
CA PHE A 54 3.45 -11.50 9.77
C PHE A 54 4.59 -12.08 8.93
N ASP A 55 4.76 -13.39 9.04
CA ASP A 55 5.88 -14.06 8.41
C ASP A 55 5.64 -14.25 6.91
N ALA A 56 6.15 -13.30 6.12
CA ALA A 56 5.97 -13.31 4.68
C ALA A 56 7.00 -12.40 4.02
N PRO A 57 7.29 -12.61 2.72
CA PRO A 57 8.21 -11.72 2.01
C PRO A 57 7.62 -10.31 1.88
N PRO A 58 8.49 -9.30 1.73
CA PRO A 58 8.01 -7.93 1.55
C PRO A 58 7.06 -7.81 0.37
N GLY A 59 5.97 -7.08 0.56
CA GLY A 59 4.94 -6.92 -0.45
C GLY A 59 3.83 -7.96 -0.42
N LYS A 60 4.00 -9.02 0.37
CA LYS A 60 2.94 -10.02 0.55
C LYS A 60 1.76 -9.39 1.26
N ILE A 61 0.55 -9.67 0.77
CA ILE A 61 -0.67 -9.08 1.31
C ILE A 61 -1.54 -10.14 1.95
N ARG A 62 -2.33 -9.72 2.92
CA ARG A 62 -3.40 -10.54 3.50
C ARG A 62 -4.54 -9.65 3.92
N ILE A 63 -5.73 -10.23 4.00
CA ILE A 63 -6.93 -9.52 4.44
C ILE A 63 -7.19 -9.85 5.90
N VAL A 64 -7.25 -8.83 6.73
CA VAL A 64 -7.51 -8.99 8.17
C VAL A 64 -8.54 -7.94 8.57
N ASN A 65 -9.67 -8.38 9.14
CA ASN A 65 -10.74 -7.48 9.59
C ASN A 65 -11.19 -6.51 8.49
N LYS A 66 -11.31 -7.01 7.26
CA LYS A 66 -11.69 -6.22 6.08
C LYS A 66 -10.73 -5.07 5.79
N LYS A 67 -9.48 -5.22 6.18
CA LYS A 67 -8.39 -4.29 5.87
C LYS A 67 -7.27 -5.05 5.19
N LEU A 68 -6.44 -4.31 4.47
CA LEU A 68 -5.33 -4.89 3.74
C LEU A 68 -4.05 -4.74 4.57
N GLU A 69 -3.46 -5.85 4.95
CA GLU A 69 -2.16 -5.84 5.63
C GLU A 69 -1.07 -6.25 4.65
N ILE A 70 0.01 -5.47 4.62
CA ILE A 70 1.10 -5.66 3.66
C ILE A 70 2.40 -5.87 4.44
N SER A 71 3.07 -6.99 4.17
CA SER A 71 4.36 -7.28 4.80
C SER A 71 5.43 -6.31 4.31
N CYS A 72 6.25 -5.83 5.22
CA CYS A 72 7.41 -4.99 4.91
C CYS A 72 8.69 -5.75 5.22
N GLY A 73 9.85 -5.14 5.01
CA GLY A 73 11.12 -5.75 5.37
C GLY A 73 11.21 -5.99 6.86
N LYS A 74 10.52 -5.17 7.65
CA LYS A 74 10.36 -5.37 9.10
C LYS A 74 8.95 -4.94 9.46
N ASP A 75 8.23 -5.78 10.17
CA ASP A 75 6.83 -5.54 10.55
C ASP A 75 5.92 -5.44 9.32
N SER A 76 4.78 -4.82 9.46
CA SER A 76 3.82 -4.67 8.36
C SER A 76 3.08 -3.36 8.48
N VAL A 77 2.33 -3.00 7.43
CA VAL A 77 1.42 -1.86 7.47
C VAL A 77 0.01 -2.34 7.17
N VAL A 78 -0.97 -1.65 7.75
CA VAL A 78 -2.39 -1.93 7.51
C VAL A 78 -2.98 -0.76 6.74
N VAL A 79 -3.60 -1.05 5.60
CA VAL A 79 -4.18 -0.05 4.72
C VAL A 79 -5.70 -0.09 4.87
N ASP A 80 -6.29 1.05 5.13
CA ASP A 80 -7.73 1.20 5.35
C ASP A 80 -8.49 1.53 4.07
N GLU A 81 -7.88 2.34 3.18
CA GLU A 81 -8.50 2.77 1.93
C GLU A 81 -7.52 2.59 0.78
N ILE A 82 -8.08 2.29 -0.39
CA ILE A 82 -7.29 2.09 -1.61
C ILE A 82 -7.99 2.78 -2.78
N GLN A 83 -7.22 3.05 -3.82
CA GLN A 83 -7.75 3.57 -5.08
C GLN A 83 -6.95 3.01 -6.24
N PHE A 84 -7.60 2.23 -7.08
CA PHE A 84 -6.98 1.74 -8.32
C PHE A 84 -7.06 2.81 -9.40
N LYS A 85 -6.15 2.75 -10.36
CA LYS A 85 -6.14 3.68 -11.48
C LYS A 85 -7.49 3.62 -12.21
N GLY A 86 -8.07 4.78 -12.43
CA GLY A 86 -9.37 4.88 -13.09
C GLY A 86 -10.56 4.61 -12.18
N GLY A 87 -10.32 4.23 -10.93
CA GLY A 87 -11.39 3.95 -9.98
C GLY A 87 -11.55 5.07 -8.97
N LYS A 88 -12.42 4.84 -8.00
CA LYS A 88 -12.66 5.77 -6.91
C LYS A 88 -11.97 5.32 -5.65
N ARG A 89 -11.56 6.27 -4.82
CA ARG A 89 -11.05 5.98 -3.49
C ARG A 89 -12.17 5.35 -2.66
N MET A 90 -11.89 4.23 -2.04
CA MET A 90 -12.86 3.53 -1.21
C MET A 90 -12.15 2.76 -0.11
N THR A 91 -12.88 2.40 0.94
CA THR A 91 -12.31 1.55 1.97
C THR A 91 -12.07 0.15 1.41
N VAL A 92 -11.12 -0.55 2.00
CA VAL A 92 -10.86 -1.95 1.61
C VAL A 92 -12.11 -2.78 1.84
N ALA A 93 -12.85 -2.51 2.92
CA ALA A 93 -14.11 -3.20 3.21
C ALA A 93 -15.12 -3.02 2.08
N SER A 94 -15.28 -1.79 1.58
CA SER A 94 -16.18 -1.52 0.46
C SER A 94 -15.73 -2.22 -0.82
N TYR A 95 -14.44 -2.18 -1.07
CA TYR A 95 -13.88 -2.85 -2.24
C TYR A 95 -14.18 -4.36 -2.20
N LEU A 96 -14.02 -4.99 -1.05
CA LEU A 96 -14.25 -6.42 -0.87
C LEU A 96 -15.71 -6.82 -1.03
N ASN A 97 -16.65 -5.89 -0.88
CA ASN A 97 -18.07 -6.18 -1.11
C ASN A 97 -18.37 -6.49 -2.57
N GLY A 98 -17.60 -5.96 -3.50
CA GLY A 98 -17.83 -6.16 -4.93
C GLY A 98 -16.68 -6.79 -5.67
N HIS A 99 -15.53 -6.92 -5.04
CA HIS A 99 -14.30 -7.43 -5.67
C HIS A 99 -13.50 -8.26 -4.69
N ASP A 100 -12.70 -9.16 -5.23
CA ASP A 100 -11.76 -9.93 -4.42
C ASP A 100 -10.36 -9.34 -4.58
N ILE A 101 -9.54 -9.50 -3.54
CA ILE A 101 -8.12 -9.16 -3.60
C ILE A 101 -7.35 -10.47 -3.55
N ASP A 102 -6.49 -10.68 -4.52
CA ASP A 102 -5.68 -11.90 -4.60
C ASP A 102 -4.50 -11.78 -3.64
N GLU A 103 -4.55 -12.53 -2.55
CA GLU A 103 -3.49 -12.51 -1.53
C GLU A 103 -2.20 -13.18 -2.02
N ASN A 104 -2.23 -13.86 -3.17
CA ASN A 104 -1.03 -14.48 -3.74
C ASN A 104 -0.20 -13.49 -4.54
N ILE A 105 -0.73 -12.31 -4.83
CA ILE A 105 0.02 -11.27 -5.53
C ILE A 105 0.96 -10.59 -4.54
N ILE A 106 2.20 -10.39 -4.97
CA ILE A 106 3.18 -9.63 -4.19
C ILE A 106 3.19 -8.20 -4.73
N LEU A 107 2.93 -7.24 -3.87
CA LEU A 107 2.98 -5.84 -4.28
C LEU A 107 4.42 -5.41 -4.59
N LYS A 108 4.54 -4.56 -5.57
CA LYS A 108 5.85 -4.02 -5.98
C LYS A 108 5.90 -2.52 -5.88
#